data_8c32ef28cc30f71d41532dd4418814cc
#
_entry.id   8c32ef28cc30f71d41532dd4418814cc
#
_cell.length_a   1.000
_cell.length_b   1.000
_cell.length_c   1.000
_cell.angle_alpha   90.00
_cell.angle_beta   90.00
_cell.angle_gamma   90.00
#
_symmetry.space_group_name_H-M   'P 1'
#
loop_
_entity.id
_entity.type
_entity.pdbx_description
1 polymer ?
#
loop_
_entity_poly.entity_id
_entity_poly.type
_entity_poly.pdbx_seq_one_letter_code
_entity_poly.pdbx_strand_id
1 'polypeptide(L)'
;MSVDSLIKMFEQYGWPGVLAVVCILIVYYFISKKDKKSLDTINAGFTGLATTMAKQNENLIDAITESNEKTQERLFTLINKSIDNKEQQKSDNHKKSISKRQEISEHIDEVLFDILLWSNAQRASIIEFHNSKENLDGLSFLWYDIQHEKQQKGIDTLSSKAKNLQATNLRPIIKRINNEKTHIIHLGPEDIENIYNESTVFYQYMKEIKASHLVYCGIYNNDTNELRAMLCLEYQEGYPYHEDLIDYFILKEKTGLIEHFYNKARIDLANDR
;
A
#
# COMPACT_ATOMS: atom_id res chain seq x y z
N MET A 1 -11.98 39.39 8.57
CA MET A 1 -11.64 37.99 8.75
C MET A 1 -10.77 37.90 9.98
N SER A 2 -11.12 37.08 10.97
CA SER A 2 -10.34 36.97 12.22
C SER A 2 -9.14 36.05 12.04
N VAL A 3 -8.11 36.22 12.86
CA VAL A 3 -6.91 35.35 12.84
C VAL A 3 -7.30 33.88 13.07
N ASP A 4 -8.30 33.63 13.95
CA ASP A 4 -8.83 32.30 14.24
C ASP A 4 -9.46 31.61 13.01
N SER A 5 -10.11 32.43 12.13
CA SER A 5 -10.68 31.90 10.88
C SER A 5 -9.60 31.49 9.90
N LEU A 6 -8.46 32.17 9.87
CA LEU A 6 -7.30 31.81 9.04
C LEU A 6 -6.60 30.53 9.54
N ILE A 7 -6.47 30.39 10.86
CA ILE A 7 -5.89 29.19 11.48
C ILE A 7 -6.74 27.96 11.17
N LYS A 8 -8.08 28.02 11.33
CA LYS A 8 -8.99 26.92 10.99
C LYS A 8 -8.93 26.53 9.50
N MET A 9 -8.80 27.51 8.61
CA MET A 9 -8.64 27.24 7.18
C MET A 9 -7.29 26.61 6.87
N PHE A 10 -6.24 26.99 7.59
CA PHE A 10 -4.92 26.36 7.46
C PHE A 10 -4.93 24.89 7.88
N GLU A 11 -5.63 24.58 8.98
CA GLU A 11 -5.80 23.20 9.47
C GLU A 11 -6.62 22.34 8.53
N GLN A 12 -7.64 22.91 7.87
CA GLN A 12 -8.58 22.17 7.02
C GLN A 12 -8.08 22.00 5.57
N TYR A 13 -7.44 23.04 5.00
CA TYR A 13 -7.09 23.09 3.56
C TYR A 13 -5.59 23.24 3.30
N GLY A 14 -4.77 23.35 4.35
CA GLY A 14 -3.33 23.54 4.24
C GLY A 14 -2.94 24.88 3.59
N TRP A 15 -1.65 25.03 3.29
CA TRP A 15 -1.09 26.23 2.64
C TRP A 15 -1.80 26.64 1.34
N PRO A 16 -2.17 25.72 0.42
CA PRO A 16 -2.86 26.12 -0.81
C PRO A 16 -4.21 26.80 -0.57
N GLY A 17 -4.97 26.34 0.42
CA GLY A 17 -6.27 26.95 0.76
C GLY A 17 -6.14 28.36 1.32
N VAL A 18 -5.18 28.59 2.20
CA VAL A 18 -4.90 29.93 2.77
C VAL A 18 -4.43 30.89 1.69
N LEU A 19 -3.53 30.43 0.81
CA LEU A 19 -3.04 31.22 -0.33
C LEU A 19 -4.18 31.63 -1.27
N ALA A 20 -5.11 30.71 -1.58
CA ALA A 20 -6.26 31.01 -2.43
C ALA A 20 -7.14 32.13 -1.84
N VAL A 21 -7.41 32.10 -0.53
CA VAL A 21 -8.21 33.14 0.12
C VAL A 21 -7.49 34.48 0.18
N VAL A 22 -6.21 34.50 0.49
CA VAL A 22 -5.39 35.72 0.46
C VAL A 22 -5.39 36.31 -0.95
N CYS A 23 -5.28 35.51 -1.97
CA CYS A 23 -5.37 35.94 -3.36
C CYS A 23 -6.71 36.55 -3.72
N ILE A 24 -7.82 35.91 -3.31
CA ILE A 24 -9.18 36.45 -3.50
C ILE A 24 -9.35 37.81 -2.81
N LEU A 25 -8.86 37.96 -1.58
CA LEU A 25 -8.94 39.23 -0.85
C LEU A 25 -8.11 40.35 -1.51
N ILE A 26 -6.93 40.05 -2.03
CA ILE A 26 -6.10 40.99 -2.77
C ILE A 26 -6.82 41.40 -4.06
N VAL A 27 -7.35 40.46 -4.82
CA VAL A 27 -8.12 40.77 -6.05
C VAL A 27 -9.34 41.62 -5.74
N TYR A 28 -10.11 41.28 -4.71
CA TYR A 28 -11.27 42.07 -4.27
C TYR A 28 -10.88 43.49 -3.87
N TYR A 29 -9.77 43.65 -3.14
CA TYR A 29 -9.28 44.97 -2.72
C TYR A 29 -8.92 45.85 -3.93
N PHE A 30 -8.27 45.31 -4.96
CA PHE A 30 -7.89 46.04 -6.16
C PHE A 30 -9.06 46.31 -7.11
N ILE A 31 -10.02 45.38 -7.24
CA ILE A 31 -11.26 45.61 -8.00
C ILE A 31 -12.07 46.77 -7.37
N SER A 32 -12.12 46.83 -6.04
CA SER A 32 -12.85 47.92 -5.33
C SER A 32 -12.22 49.30 -5.51
N LYS A 33 -10.92 49.37 -5.84
CA LYS A 33 -10.19 50.63 -6.08
C LYS A 33 -10.14 51.12 -7.54
N LYS A 34 -10.80 50.41 -8.49
CA LYS A 34 -10.90 50.81 -9.91
C LYS A 34 -9.55 51.02 -10.64
N ASP A 35 -8.50 50.35 -10.23
CA ASP A 35 -7.18 50.51 -10.88
C ASP A 35 -6.86 49.34 -11.81
N LYS A 36 -7.26 49.52 -13.08
CA LYS A 36 -7.11 48.49 -14.13
C LYS A 36 -5.64 48.01 -14.31
N LYS A 37 -4.68 48.93 -14.12
CA LYS A 37 -3.25 48.66 -14.31
C LYS A 37 -2.67 47.73 -13.25
N SER A 38 -3.21 47.80 -12.02
CA SER A 38 -2.84 46.90 -10.92
C SER A 38 -3.38 45.50 -11.13
N LEU A 39 -4.58 45.36 -11.75
CA LEU A 39 -5.20 44.07 -12.03
C LEU A 39 -4.40 43.25 -13.04
N ASP A 40 -3.87 43.89 -14.09
CA ASP A 40 -3.05 43.25 -15.14
C ASP A 40 -1.70 42.78 -14.57
N THR A 41 -1.11 43.53 -13.65
CA THR A 41 0.14 43.16 -12.97
C THR A 41 -0.07 41.95 -12.04
N ILE A 42 -1.19 41.89 -11.35
CA ILE A 42 -1.55 40.77 -10.47
C ILE A 42 -1.85 39.52 -11.29
N ASN A 43 -2.59 39.62 -12.40
CA ASN A 43 -2.86 38.51 -13.30
C ASN A 43 -1.56 37.93 -13.87
N ALA A 44 -0.61 38.78 -14.30
CA ALA A 44 0.69 38.35 -14.75
C ALA A 44 1.49 37.63 -13.64
N GLY A 45 1.42 38.13 -12.40
CA GLY A 45 2.02 37.49 -11.22
C GLY A 45 1.43 36.10 -10.94
N PHE A 46 0.11 35.97 -10.99
CA PHE A 46 -0.59 34.68 -10.79
C PHE A 46 -0.26 33.66 -11.89
N THR A 47 -0.23 34.10 -13.13
CA THR A 47 0.16 33.24 -14.26
C THR A 47 1.60 32.76 -14.11
N GLY A 48 2.52 33.65 -13.70
CA GLY A 48 3.90 33.29 -13.41
C GLY A 48 4.05 32.29 -12.27
N LEU A 49 3.28 32.49 -11.18
CA LEU A 49 3.28 31.58 -10.03
C LEU A 49 2.72 30.20 -10.40
N ALA A 50 1.61 30.16 -11.12
CA ALA A 50 1.00 28.91 -11.60
C ALA A 50 1.95 28.14 -12.51
N THR A 51 2.63 28.82 -13.43
CA THR A 51 3.63 28.21 -14.33
C THR A 51 4.83 27.67 -13.55
N THR A 52 5.30 28.41 -12.53
CA THR A 52 6.42 27.99 -11.69
C THR A 52 6.04 26.75 -10.86
N MET A 53 4.84 26.72 -10.27
CA MET A 53 4.34 25.57 -9.51
C MET A 53 4.14 24.35 -10.41
N ALA A 54 3.60 24.53 -11.64
CA ALA A 54 3.47 23.44 -12.59
C ALA A 54 4.85 22.84 -12.96
N LYS A 55 5.85 23.69 -13.23
CA LYS A 55 7.21 23.25 -13.52
C LYS A 55 7.90 22.57 -12.33
N GLN A 56 7.64 23.04 -11.10
CA GLN A 56 8.15 22.39 -9.90
C GLN A 56 7.50 21.01 -9.68
N ASN A 57 6.21 20.88 -9.92
CA ASN A 57 5.52 19.58 -9.85
C ASN A 57 6.02 18.60 -10.91
N GLU A 58 6.24 19.07 -12.15
CA GLU A 58 6.84 18.27 -13.22
C GLU A 58 8.25 17.76 -12.85
N ASN A 59 9.11 18.65 -12.35
CA ASN A 59 10.44 18.26 -11.86
C ASN A 59 10.40 17.28 -10.67
N LEU A 60 9.39 17.39 -9.79
CA LEU A 60 9.18 16.48 -8.67
C LEU A 60 8.73 15.10 -9.15
N ILE A 61 7.82 15.06 -10.12
CA ILE A 61 7.36 13.80 -10.74
C ILE A 61 8.53 13.12 -11.44
N ASP A 62 9.33 13.86 -12.22
CA ASP A 62 10.52 13.32 -12.90
C ASP A 62 11.54 12.76 -11.89
N ALA A 63 11.81 13.49 -10.79
CA ALA A 63 12.73 13.06 -9.76
C ALA A 63 12.25 11.80 -9.02
N ILE A 64 10.93 11.70 -8.75
CA ILE A 64 10.32 10.51 -8.15
C ILE A 64 10.38 9.33 -9.11
N THR A 65 10.09 9.56 -10.40
CA THR A 65 10.15 8.53 -11.44
C THR A 65 11.57 8.00 -11.59
N GLU A 66 12.57 8.90 -11.70
CA GLU A 66 13.99 8.51 -11.78
C GLU A 66 14.47 7.76 -10.52
N SER A 67 14.01 8.18 -9.34
CA SER A 67 14.31 7.49 -8.08
C SER A 67 13.72 6.09 -8.03
N ASN A 68 12.47 5.93 -8.52
CA ASN A 68 11.80 4.63 -8.60
C ASN A 68 12.49 3.70 -9.62
N GLU A 69 12.84 4.20 -10.81
CA GLU A 69 13.58 3.43 -11.81
C GLU A 69 14.93 2.96 -11.28
N LYS A 70 15.71 3.84 -10.63
CA LYS A 70 16.99 3.47 -9.99
C LYS A 70 16.82 2.42 -8.88
N THR A 71 15.74 2.51 -8.13
CA THR A 71 15.43 1.52 -7.07
C THR A 71 15.08 0.18 -7.69
N GLN A 72 14.27 0.16 -8.75
CA GLN A 72 13.94 -1.05 -9.52
C GLN A 72 15.20 -1.66 -10.17
N GLU A 73 16.05 -0.87 -10.82
CA GLU A 73 17.31 -1.38 -11.40
C GLU A 73 18.23 -1.99 -10.34
N ARG A 74 18.35 -1.37 -9.16
CA ARG A 74 19.12 -1.92 -8.04
C ARG A 74 18.54 -3.24 -7.56
N LEU A 75 17.21 -3.34 -7.42
CA LEU A 75 16.53 -4.58 -7.05
C LEU A 75 16.74 -5.67 -8.11
N PHE A 76 16.59 -5.36 -9.40
CA PHE A 76 16.86 -6.30 -10.49
C PHE A 76 18.34 -6.73 -10.54
N THR A 77 19.26 -5.82 -10.31
CA THR A 77 20.70 -6.11 -10.28
C THR A 77 21.07 -7.02 -9.09
N LEU A 78 20.47 -6.78 -7.91
CA LEU A 78 20.64 -7.64 -6.74
C LEU A 78 20.05 -9.05 -6.97
N ILE A 79 18.89 -9.13 -7.60
CA ILE A 79 18.24 -10.39 -7.97
C ILE A 79 19.11 -11.17 -8.96
N ASN A 80 19.61 -10.54 -10.03
CA ASN A 80 20.46 -11.19 -11.03
C ASN A 80 21.81 -11.62 -10.44
N LYS A 81 22.44 -10.79 -9.63
CA LYS A 81 23.68 -11.15 -8.93
C LYS A 81 23.53 -12.32 -7.96
N SER A 82 22.33 -12.47 -7.39
CA SER A 82 21.96 -13.64 -6.57
C SER A 82 21.77 -14.92 -7.40
N ILE A 83 21.41 -14.79 -8.67
CA ILE A 83 21.21 -15.93 -9.61
C ILE A 83 22.55 -16.47 -10.11
N ASP A 84 23.52 -15.60 -10.44
CA ASP A 84 24.80 -16.00 -11.05
C ASP A 84 25.76 -16.74 -10.09
N ASN A 85 25.55 -16.62 -8.78
CA ASN A 85 26.39 -17.30 -7.79
C ASN A 85 26.02 -18.77 -7.54
N LYS A 86 25.13 -19.38 -8.34
CA LYS A 86 24.53 -20.69 -8.09
C LYS A 86 25.39 -21.92 -8.44
N GLU A 87 26.48 -21.79 -9.15
CA GLU A 87 27.15 -23.02 -9.70
C GLU A 87 28.21 -23.65 -8.80
N GLN A 88 28.57 -23.11 -7.68
CA GLN A 88 29.81 -23.61 -7.03
C GLN A 88 29.73 -24.16 -5.60
N GLN A 89 28.68 -24.59 -4.99
CA GLN A 89 28.84 -25.30 -3.70
C GLN A 89 27.65 -26.17 -3.28
N LYS A 90 27.82 -27.49 -3.43
CA LYS A 90 26.86 -28.55 -3.05
C LYS A 90 26.87 -28.99 -1.57
N SER A 91 27.72 -28.48 -0.70
CA SER A 91 27.87 -29.02 0.68
C SER A 91 27.32 -28.16 1.82
N ASP A 92 26.87 -26.93 1.53
CA ASP A 92 26.34 -26.01 2.58
C ASP A 92 24.82 -25.72 2.45
N ASN A 93 24.08 -26.63 1.84
CA ASN A 93 22.71 -26.38 1.37
C ASN A 93 21.72 -25.97 2.46
N HIS A 94 21.80 -26.51 3.66
CA HIS A 94 20.81 -26.21 4.70
C HIS A 94 20.97 -24.80 5.31
N LYS A 95 22.20 -24.35 5.58
CA LYS A 95 22.48 -22.99 6.05
C LYS A 95 22.14 -21.94 4.97
N LYS A 96 22.44 -22.25 3.71
CA LYS A 96 22.12 -21.40 2.57
C LYS A 96 20.62 -21.25 2.34
N SER A 97 19.83 -22.32 2.52
CA SER A 97 18.36 -22.28 2.40
C SER A 97 17.73 -21.33 3.44
N ILE A 98 18.21 -21.35 4.69
CA ILE A 98 17.74 -20.44 5.75
C ILE A 98 18.12 -19.00 5.41
N SER A 99 19.37 -18.75 5.02
CA SER A 99 19.84 -17.41 4.65
C SER A 99 19.03 -16.81 3.47
N LYS A 100 18.74 -17.63 2.44
CA LYS A 100 17.91 -17.20 1.31
C LYS A 100 16.47 -16.88 1.68
N ARG A 101 15.86 -17.69 2.55
CA ARG A 101 14.51 -17.40 3.04
C ARG A 101 14.49 -16.08 3.81
N GLN A 102 15.52 -15.83 4.57
CA GLN A 102 15.69 -14.58 5.31
C GLN A 102 15.86 -13.40 4.37
N GLU A 103 16.69 -13.51 3.34
CA GLU A 103 16.87 -12.50 2.29
C GLU A 103 15.55 -12.19 1.57
N ILE A 104 14.80 -13.22 1.18
CA ILE A 104 13.49 -13.06 0.54
C ILE A 104 12.49 -12.37 1.50
N SER A 105 12.48 -12.78 2.75
CA SER A 105 11.64 -12.15 3.78
C SER A 105 11.99 -10.66 3.95
N GLU A 106 13.27 -10.31 3.97
CA GLU A 106 13.74 -8.92 4.05
C GLU A 106 13.28 -8.11 2.84
N HIS A 107 13.36 -8.64 1.61
CA HIS A 107 12.87 -7.96 0.41
C HIS A 107 11.35 -7.76 0.41
N ILE A 108 10.57 -8.75 0.85
CA ILE A 108 9.13 -8.58 1.02
C ILE A 108 8.83 -7.48 2.03
N ASP A 109 9.57 -7.44 3.11
CA ASP A 109 9.46 -6.43 4.15
C ASP A 109 9.80 -5.02 3.64
N GLU A 110 10.79 -4.88 2.76
CA GLU A 110 11.13 -3.61 2.10
C GLU A 110 9.99 -3.14 1.20
N VAL A 111 9.45 -4.05 0.36
CA VAL A 111 8.29 -3.73 -0.50
C VAL A 111 7.08 -3.31 0.34
N LEU A 112 6.81 -4.00 1.46
CA LEU A 112 5.73 -3.61 2.37
C LEU A 112 5.95 -2.24 3.00
N PHE A 113 7.19 -1.92 3.37
CA PHE A 113 7.53 -0.62 3.92
C PHE A 113 7.31 0.50 2.90
N ASP A 114 7.72 0.29 1.65
CA ASP A 114 7.45 1.21 0.55
C ASP A 114 5.95 1.44 0.35
N ILE A 115 5.17 0.35 0.33
CA ILE A 115 3.71 0.42 0.20
C ILE A 115 3.11 1.20 1.36
N LEU A 116 3.54 0.95 2.60
CA LEU A 116 3.07 1.65 3.79
C LEU A 116 3.29 3.16 3.68
N LEU A 117 4.50 3.57 3.26
CA LEU A 117 4.87 4.98 3.11
C LEU A 117 4.07 5.65 2.00
N TRP A 118 3.96 4.99 0.86
CA TRP A 118 3.27 5.52 -0.31
C TRP A 118 1.76 5.62 -0.08
N SER A 119 1.12 4.58 0.47
CA SER A 119 -0.33 4.54 0.68
C SER A 119 -0.79 5.36 1.88
N ASN A 120 0.12 5.77 2.75
CA ASN A 120 -0.17 6.38 4.05
C ASN A 120 -1.10 5.53 4.94
N ALA A 121 -1.13 4.22 4.72
CA ALA A 121 -1.85 3.28 5.56
C ALA A 121 -1.23 3.22 6.96
N GLN A 122 -2.01 2.89 7.98
CA GLN A 122 -1.47 2.69 9.33
C GLN A 122 -0.78 1.34 9.46
N ARG A 123 -1.19 0.35 8.65
CA ARG A 123 -0.56 -0.96 8.55
C ARG A 123 -0.64 -1.49 7.14
N ALA A 124 0.45 -2.15 6.70
CA ALA A 124 0.51 -2.99 5.52
C ALA A 124 0.92 -4.40 5.93
N SER A 125 0.19 -5.41 5.52
CA SER A 125 0.46 -6.80 5.90
C SER A 125 0.22 -7.78 4.76
N ILE A 126 0.93 -8.91 4.79
CA ILE A 126 0.70 -10.06 3.91
C ILE A 126 0.02 -11.15 4.73
N ILE A 127 -1.15 -11.52 4.28
CA ILE A 127 -1.94 -12.65 4.78
C ILE A 127 -1.65 -13.84 3.88
N GLU A 128 -0.94 -14.84 4.37
CA GLU A 128 -0.64 -16.07 3.63
C GLU A 128 -1.61 -17.18 3.97
N PHE A 129 -2.06 -17.88 2.93
CA PHE A 129 -2.90 -19.07 3.08
C PHE A 129 -2.05 -20.33 3.06
N HIS A 130 -2.35 -21.27 3.97
CA HIS A 130 -1.63 -22.52 4.06
C HIS A 130 -2.51 -23.68 4.56
N ASN A 131 -2.05 -24.91 4.29
CA ASN A 131 -2.58 -26.12 4.86
C ASN A 131 -1.56 -26.64 5.86
N SER A 132 -1.95 -26.75 7.13
CA SER A 132 -1.07 -27.22 8.19
C SER A 132 -0.68 -28.70 8.06
N LYS A 133 -1.41 -29.48 7.26
CA LYS A 133 -1.17 -30.87 6.87
C LYS A 133 -1.85 -31.12 5.52
N GLU A 134 -1.40 -32.16 4.79
CA GLU A 134 -2.07 -32.60 3.57
C GLU A 134 -3.58 -32.75 3.80
N ASN A 135 -4.34 -32.08 2.98
CA ASN A 135 -5.79 -32.05 3.10
C ASN A 135 -6.37 -33.25 2.35
N LEU A 136 -7.00 -34.16 3.07
CA LEU A 136 -7.63 -35.36 2.51
C LEU A 136 -8.78 -35.05 1.54
N ASP A 137 -9.37 -33.86 1.63
CA ASP A 137 -10.58 -33.49 0.88
C ASP A 137 -10.35 -32.49 -0.27
N GLY A 138 -9.08 -32.18 -0.60
CA GLY A 138 -8.76 -31.26 -1.70
C GLY A 138 -9.24 -29.81 -1.53
N LEU A 139 -9.56 -29.38 -0.31
CA LEU A 139 -9.91 -27.99 0.00
C LEU A 139 -8.66 -27.11 0.00
N SER A 140 -8.68 -26.03 -0.77
CA SER A 140 -7.48 -25.26 -1.10
C SER A 140 -6.81 -24.58 0.09
N PHE A 141 -7.55 -24.14 1.13
CA PHE A 141 -6.96 -23.46 2.28
C PHE A 141 -7.79 -23.70 3.54
N LEU A 142 -7.12 -24.12 4.62
CA LEU A 142 -7.75 -24.25 5.94
C LEU A 142 -7.37 -23.11 6.89
N TRP A 143 -6.14 -22.57 6.73
CA TRP A 143 -5.55 -21.64 7.67
C TRP A 143 -4.92 -20.45 6.97
N TYR A 144 -4.73 -19.36 7.71
CA TYR A 144 -3.94 -18.23 7.30
C TYR A 144 -3.12 -17.67 8.45
N ASP A 145 -2.00 -17.05 8.11
CA ASP A 145 -1.13 -16.32 9.01
C ASP A 145 -0.87 -14.91 8.45
N ILE A 146 -0.62 -13.95 9.33
CA ILE A 146 0.04 -12.71 8.95
C ILE A 146 1.55 -12.95 9.05
N GLN A 147 2.21 -13.16 7.91
CA GLN A 147 3.64 -13.49 7.84
C GLN A 147 4.51 -12.24 7.85
N HIS A 148 4.11 -11.22 7.11
CA HIS A 148 4.82 -9.97 6.96
C HIS A 148 3.91 -8.82 7.37
N GLU A 149 4.46 -7.88 8.14
CA GLU A 149 3.71 -6.74 8.64
C GLU A 149 4.63 -5.53 8.81
N LYS A 150 4.20 -4.38 8.33
CA LYS A 150 4.78 -3.07 8.61
C LYS A 150 3.67 -2.14 9.10
N GLN A 151 3.97 -1.38 10.15
CA GLN A 151 3.01 -0.45 10.75
C GLN A 151 3.66 0.89 11.08
N GLN A 152 2.85 1.92 11.14
CA GLN A 152 3.26 3.22 11.62
C GLN A 152 3.55 3.19 13.13
N LYS A 153 4.35 4.14 13.61
CA LYS A 153 4.68 4.26 15.04
C LYS A 153 3.42 4.44 15.88
N GLY A 154 3.26 3.62 16.90
CA GLY A 154 2.10 3.65 17.81
C GLY A 154 0.97 2.71 17.42
N ILE A 155 1.09 1.99 16.32
CA ILE A 155 0.15 0.95 15.91
C ILE A 155 0.64 -0.42 16.41
N ASP A 156 -0.26 -1.18 17.03
CA ASP A 156 0.05 -2.50 17.58
C ASP A 156 0.37 -3.52 16.49
N THR A 157 1.32 -4.41 16.77
CA THR A 157 1.66 -5.54 15.91
C THR A 157 0.59 -6.63 15.99
N LEU A 158 0.18 -7.17 14.84
CA LEU A 158 -0.79 -8.26 14.73
C LEU A 158 -0.17 -9.62 14.39
N SER A 159 0.95 -9.65 13.69
CA SER A 159 1.60 -10.88 13.20
C SER A 159 1.90 -11.90 14.32
N SER A 160 2.13 -11.44 15.54
CA SER A 160 2.32 -12.31 16.71
C SER A 160 1.02 -12.98 17.19
N LYS A 161 -0.15 -12.37 16.91
CA LYS A 161 -1.48 -12.83 17.35
C LYS A 161 -2.22 -13.58 16.25
N ALA A 162 -1.93 -13.29 14.98
CA ALA A 162 -2.62 -13.81 13.81
C ALA A 162 -1.85 -14.99 13.19
N LYS A 163 -1.80 -16.11 13.92
CA LYS A 163 -1.19 -17.36 13.48
C LYS A 163 -2.20 -18.50 13.51
N ASN A 164 -2.19 -19.35 12.48
CA ASN A 164 -3.08 -20.50 12.33
C ASN A 164 -4.57 -20.14 12.52
N LEU A 165 -4.98 -19.01 11.94
CA LEU A 165 -6.37 -18.61 11.95
C LEU A 165 -7.13 -19.32 10.83
N GLN A 166 -8.40 -19.62 11.05
CA GLN A 166 -9.21 -20.32 10.05
C GLN A 166 -9.50 -19.41 8.84
N ALA A 167 -9.17 -19.88 7.64
CA ALA A 167 -9.41 -19.16 6.40
C ALA A 167 -10.91 -18.86 6.14
N THR A 168 -11.82 -19.65 6.76
CA THR A 168 -13.26 -19.39 6.71
C THR A 168 -13.65 -18.02 7.25
N ASN A 169 -12.87 -17.46 8.18
CA ASN A 169 -13.10 -16.12 8.73
C ASN A 169 -12.92 -15.02 7.65
N LEU A 170 -12.07 -15.27 6.64
CA LEU A 170 -11.82 -14.36 5.53
C LEU A 170 -12.65 -14.68 4.29
N ARG A 171 -13.56 -15.65 4.35
CA ARG A 171 -14.39 -16.08 3.21
C ARG A 171 -15.11 -14.92 2.49
N PRO A 172 -15.70 -13.93 3.18
CA PRO A 172 -16.33 -12.80 2.52
C PRO A 172 -15.34 -12.01 1.66
N ILE A 173 -14.13 -11.81 2.15
CA ILE A 173 -13.05 -11.07 1.49
C ILE A 173 -12.55 -11.85 0.28
N ILE A 174 -12.22 -13.13 0.46
CA ILE A 174 -11.76 -14.02 -0.61
C ILE A 174 -12.77 -14.09 -1.76
N LYS A 175 -14.06 -14.21 -1.43
CA LYS A 175 -15.13 -14.22 -2.44
C LYS A 175 -15.20 -12.92 -3.23
N ARG A 176 -15.08 -11.76 -2.56
CA ARG A 176 -15.10 -10.45 -3.20
C ARG A 176 -13.88 -10.28 -4.11
N ILE A 177 -12.66 -10.60 -3.65
CA ILE A 177 -11.43 -10.53 -4.44
C ILE A 177 -11.52 -11.40 -5.70
N ASN A 178 -11.99 -12.63 -5.58
CA ASN A 178 -12.10 -13.55 -6.72
C ASN A 178 -13.15 -13.11 -7.75
N ASN A 179 -14.16 -12.37 -7.33
CA ASN A 179 -15.21 -11.83 -8.22
C ASN A 179 -14.79 -10.51 -8.88
N GLU A 180 -13.80 -9.80 -8.33
CA GLU A 180 -13.35 -8.53 -8.83
C GLU A 180 -12.29 -8.72 -9.92
N LYS A 181 -12.49 -8.10 -11.10
CA LYS A 181 -11.56 -8.23 -12.25
C LYS A 181 -10.16 -7.73 -11.97
N THR A 182 -10.05 -6.71 -11.13
CA THR A 182 -8.76 -6.14 -10.72
C THR A 182 -8.08 -6.96 -9.64
N HIS A 183 -8.82 -7.86 -8.95
CA HIS A 183 -8.41 -8.55 -7.75
C HIS A 183 -8.03 -7.61 -6.60
N ILE A 184 -8.56 -6.39 -6.63
CA ILE A 184 -8.38 -5.36 -5.61
C ILE A 184 -9.77 -4.96 -5.13
N ILE A 185 -9.98 -4.99 -3.82
CA ILE A 185 -11.24 -4.58 -3.20
C ILE A 185 -10.98 -3.51 -2.15
N HIS A 186 -11.94 -2.64 -2.04
CA HIS A 186 -12.03 -1.55 -1.08
C HIS A 186 -13.18 -1.81 -0.14
N LEU A 187 -12.95 -1.69 1.16
CA LEU A 187 -13.97 -1.78 2.18
C LEU A 187 -13.99 -0.49 2.97
N GLY A 188 -15.07 0.26 2.81
CA GLY A 188 -15.36 1.43 3.62
C GLY A 188 -16.11 1.06 4.90
N PRO A 189 -16.49 2.07 5.71
CA PRO A 189 -17.21 1.86 6.97
C PRO A 189 -18.51 1.06 6.81
N GLU A 190 -19.28 1.33 5.75
CA GLU A 190 -20.54 0.61 5.47
C GLU A 190 -20.29 -0.85 5.10
N ASP A 191 -19.23 -1.14 4.33
CA ASP A 191 -18.87 -2.50 3.98
C ASP A 191 -18.45 -3.30 5.22
N ILE A 192 -17.68 -2.68 6.12
CA ILE A 192 -17.23 -3.29 7.38
C ILE A 192 -18.46 -3.65 8.24
N GLU A 193 -19.44 -2.77 8.36
CA GLU A 193 -20.67 -3.06 9.09
C GLU A 193 -21.48 -4.19 8.43
N ASN A 194 -21.57 -4.24 7.11
CA ASN A 194 -22.28 -5.28 6.38
C ASN A 194 -21.63 -6.66 6.52
N ILE A 195 -20.30 -6.73 6.70
CA ILE A 195 -19.57 -7.98 6.92
C ILE A 195 -19.98 -8.70 8.20
N TYR A 196 -20.55 -8.01 9.18
CA TYR A 196 -21.08 -8.64 10.41
C TYR A 196 -21.99 -9.83 10.11
N ASN A 197 -22.85 -9.72 9.11
CA ASN A 197 -23.78 -10.77 8.72
C ASN A 197 -23.10 -11.95 8.01
N GLU A 198 -21.91 -11.75 7.45
CA GLU A 198 -21.16 -12.76 6.71
C GLU A 198 -20.09 -13.45 7.55
N SER A 199 -19.43 -12.72 8.44
CA SER A 199 -18.38 -13.21 9.34
C SER A 199 -18.28 -12.34 10.60
N THR A 200 -18.92 -12.78 11.68
CA THR A 200 -18.84 -12.09 12.98
C THR A 200 -17.42 -12.00 13.52
N VAL A 201 -16.60 -13.04 13.32
CA VAL A 201 -15.21 -13.08 13.79
C VAL A 201 -14.37 -12.02 13.10
N PHE A 202 -14.51 -11.92 11.77
CA PHE A 202 -13.81 -10.92 11.00
C PHE A 202 -14.26 -9.49 11.36
N TYR A 203 -15.57 -9.30 11.55
CA TYR A 203 -16.12 -8.03 12.01
C TYR A 203 -15.55 -7.60 13.38
N GLN A 204 -15.52 -8.52 14.35
CA GLN A 204 -14.95 -8.23 15.67
C GLN A 204 -13.47 -7.84 15.58
N TYR A 205 -12.71 -8.55 14.74
CA TYR A 205 -11.33 -8.19 14.45
C TYR A 205 -11.21 -6.76 13.91
N MET A 206 -12.05 -6.36 12.94
CA MET A 206 -12.06 -5.00 12.40
C MET A 206 -12.36 -3.94 13.46
N LYS A 207 -13.29 -4.24 14.37
CA LYS A 207 -13.61 -3.34 15.50
C LYS A 207 -12.47 -3.25 16.51
N GLU A 208 -11.80 -4.34 16.81
CA GLU A 208 -10.64 -4.36 17.73
C GLU A 208 -9.50 -3.49 17.22
N ILE A 209 -9.18 -3.58 15.93
CA ILE A 209 -8.13 -2.76 15.31
C ILE A 209 -8.60 -1.34 14.94
N LYS A 210 -9.87 -1.00 15.19
CA LYS A 210 -10.49 0.28 14.85
C LYS A 210 -10.36 0.63 13.37
N ALA A 211 -10.53 -0.37 12.49
CA ALA A 211 -10.44 -0.16 11.06
C ALA A 211 -11.58 0.76 10.57
N SER A 212 -11.23 1.79 9.82
CA SER A 212 -12.17 2.66 9.11
C SER A 212 -12.27 2.27 7.62
N HIS A 213 -11.12 1.94 7.01
CA HIS A 213 -11.04 1.49 5.62
C HIS A 213 -10.00 0.38 5.48
N LEU A 214 -10.24 -0.50 4.54
CA LEU A 214 -9.35 -1.61 4.20
C LEU A 214 -9.23 -1.73 2.70
N VAL A 215 -8.01 -1.99 2.22
CA VAL A 215 -7.76 -2.33 0.83
C VAL A 215 -7.10 -3.70 0.80
N TYR A 216 -7.69 -4.62 0.06
CA TYR A 216 -7.12 -5.94 -0.16
C TYR A 216 -6.73 -6.10 -1.61
N CYS A 217 -5.54 -6.65 -1.85
CA CYS A 217 -5.08 -7.02 -3.17
C CYS A 217 -4.69 -8.51 -3.17
N GLY A 218 -5.29 -9.29 -4.05
CA GLY A 218 -5.00 -10.71 -4.20
C GLY A 218 -3.62 -10.94 -4.83
N ILE A 219 -2.87 -11.89 -4.29
CA ILE A 219 -1.59 -12.38 -4.80
C ILE A 219 -1.83 -13.81 -5.26
N TYR A 220 -1.74 -14.04 -6.57
CA TYR A 220 -2.09 -15.32 -7.19
C TYR A 220 -0.83 -16.07 -7.62
N ASN A 221 -0.92 -17.37 -7.62
CA ASN A 221 0.10 -18.21 -8.25
C ASN A 221 -0.06 -18.13 -9.77
N ASN A 222 0.96 -17.67 -10.48
CA ASN A 222 0.94 -17.53 -11.95
C ASN A 222 0.72 -18.86 -12.70
N ASP A 223 1.15 -19.98 -12.12
CA ASP A 223 1.05 -21.30 -12.77
C ASP A 223 -0.36 -21.89 -12.64
N THR A 224 -1.01 -21.69 -11.48
CA THR A 224 -2.31 -22.32 -11.16
C THR A 224 -3.45 -21.32 -11.15
N ASN A 225 -3.17 -20.02 -11.17
CA ASN A 225 -4.15 -18.93 -10.99
C ASN A 225 -4.95 -19.05 -9.67
N GLU A 226 -4.36 -19.67 -8.65
CA GLU A 226 -4.96 -19.80 -7.33
C GLU A 226 -4.51 -18.66 -6.42
N LEU A 227 -5.43 -18.14 -5.61
CA LEU A 227 -5.13 -17.13 -4.59
C LEU A 227 -4.18 -17.74 -3.55
N ARG A 228 -2.98 -17.22 -3.43
CA ARG A 228 -1.94 -17.69 -2.51
C ARG A 228 -1.84 -16.87 -1.25
N ALA A 229 -1.96 -15.58 -1.40
CA ALA A 229 -1.85 -14.61 -0.32
C ALA A 229 -2.68 -13.37 -0.64
N MET A 230 -2.82 -12.49 0.32
CA MET A 230 -3.42 -11.17 0.13
C MET A 230 -2.54 -10.11 0.78
N LEU A 231 -2.30 -9.01 0.07
CA LEU A 231 -1.86 -7.77 0.68
C LEU A 231 -3.07 -7.09 1.31
N CYS A 232 -2.92 -6.63 2.54
CA CYS A 232 -3.91 -5.83 3.26
C CYS A 232 -3.31 -4.50 3.66
N LEU A 233 -3.99 -3.40 3.32
CA LEU A 233 -3.73 -2.05 3.82
C LEU A 233 -4.84 -1.67 4.78
N GLU A 234 -4.48 -1.27 5.99
CA GLU A 234 -5.42 -0.89 7.03
C GLU A 234 -5.32 0.60 7.35
N TYR A 235 -6.48 1.25 7.36
CA TYR A 235 -6.66 2.64 7.76
C TYR A 235 -7.55 2.66 9.01
N GLN A 236 -7.06 3.28 10.06
CA GLN A 236 -7.75 3.31 11.35
C GLN A 236 -8.57 4.58 11.53
N GLU A 237 -9.56 4.52 12.40
CA GLU A 237 -10.36 5.67 12.80
C GLU A 237 -9.46 6.80 13.33
N GLY A 238 -9.77 8.04 12.90
CA GLY A 238 -8.99 9.23 13.28
C GLY A 238 -7.80 9.53 12.37
N TYR A 239 -7.47 8.66 11.41
CA TYR A 239 -6.47 8.92 10.39
C TYR A 239 -7.14 9.24 9.04
N PRO A 240 -6.58 10.19 8.25
CA PRO A 240 -7.15 10.53 6.96
C PRO A 240 -7.00 9.35 6.00
N TYR A 241 -8.08 9.04 5.31
CA TYR A 241 -8.12 8.10 4.21
C TYR A 241 -8.36 8.86 2.91
N HIS A 242 -7.51 8.64 1.92
CA HIS A 242 -7.55 9.29 0.62
C HIS A 242 -7.53 8.22 -0.47
N GLU A 243 -8.71 7.89 -1.00
CA GLU A 243 -8.83 6.88 -2.06
C GLU A 243 -8.08 7.27 -3.33
N ASP A 244 -8.06 8.56 -3.64
CA ASP A 244 -7.36 9.16 -4.77
C ASP A 244 -5.83 9.01 -4.72
N LEU A 245 -5.26 8.77 -3.53
CA LEU A 245 -3.83 8.49 -3.36
C LEU A 245 -3.49 7.02 -3.61
N ILE A 246 -4.48 6.11 -3.66
CA ILE A 246 -4.24 4.70 -3.90
C ILE A 246 -4.20 4.45 -5.40
N ASP A 247 -2.99 4.41 -5.95
CA ASP A 247 -2.77 4.01 -7.34
C ASP A 247 -2.82 2.48 -7.46
N TYR A 248 -3.92 1.97 -8.00
CA TYR A 248 -4.13 0.54 -8.22
C TYR A 248 -3.09 -0.10 -9.14
N PHE A 249 -2.49 0.67 -10.05
CA PHE A 249 -1.43 0.19 -10.92
C PHE A 249 -0.16 -0.08 -10.12
N ILE A 250 0.26 0.87 -9.27
CA ILE A 250 1.40 0.71 -8.38
C ILE A 250 1.16 -0.44 -7.40
N LEU A 251 -0.03 -0.55 -6.83
CA LEU A 251 -0.38 -1.64 -5.92
C LEU A 251 -0.24 -3.00 -6.60
N LYS A 252 -0.70 -3.12 -7.84
CA LYS A 252 -0.59 -4.34 -8.64
C LYS A 252 0.85 -4.68 -9.02
N GLU A 253 1.66 -3.69 -9.35
CA GLU A 253 3.09 -3.85 -9.60
C GLU A 253 3.82 -4.37 -8.36
N LYS A 254 3.59 -3.75 -7.20
CA LYS A 254 4.22 -4.15 -5.93
C LYS A 254 3.77 -5.55 -5.49
N THR A 255 2.51 -5.92 -5.65
CA THR A 255 2.04 -7.30 -5.37
C THR A 255 2.63 -8.31 -6.34
N GLY A 256 2.88 -7.96 -7.60
CA GLY A 256 3.61 -8.77 -8.57
C GLY A 256 5.07 -9.03 -8.16
N LEU A 257 5.75 -8.06 -7.56
CA LEU A 257 7.08 -8.25 -6.99
C LEU A 257 7.05 -9.24 -5.81
N ILE A 258 6.09 -9.13 -4.92
CA ILE A 258 5.92 -10.07 -3.79
C ILE A 258 5.68 -11.49 -4.32
N GLU A 259 4.82 -11.64 -5.31
CA GLU A 259 4.58 -12.92 -5.97
C GLU A 259 5.87 -13.52 -6.57
N HIS A 260 6.66 -12.70 -7.25
CA HIS A 260 7.96 -13.12 -7.80
C HIS A 260 8.88 -13.66 -6.70
N PHE A 261 8.97 -13.00 -5.54
CA PHE A 261 9.76 -13.49 -4.41
C PHE A 261 9.25 -14.82 -3.87
N TYR A 262 7.95 -15.02 -3.77
CA TYR A 262 7.37 -16.31 -3.37
C TYR A 262 7.66 -17.42 -4.36
N ASN A 263 7.58 -17.16 -5.65
CA ASN A 263 7.89 -18.14 -6.69
C ASN A 263 9.36 -18.53 -6.68
N LYS A 264 10.27 -17.57 -6.48
CA LYS A 264 11.70 -17.80 -6.32
C LYS A 264 11.99 -18.71 -5.11
N ALA A 265 11.39 -18.44 -3.95
CA ALA A 265 11.51 -19.27 -2.77
C ALA A 265 11.08 -20.73 -3.02
N ARG A 266 9.98 -20.93 -3.76
CA ARG A 266 9.46 -22.27 -4.08
C ARG A 266 10.39 -23.07 -5.00
N ILE A 267 10.92 -22.43 -6.04
CA ILE A 267 11.84 -23.07 -6.98
C ILE A 267 13.12 -23.52 -6.26
N ASP A 268 13.65 -22.67 -5.40
CA ASP A 268 14.86 -22.99 -4.63
C ASP A 268 14.62 -24.17 -3.67
N LEU A 269 13.45 -24.26 -3.05
CA LEU A 269 13.07 -25.41 -2.19
C LEU A 269 12.85 -26.71 -2.95
N ALA A 270 12.39 -26.65 -4.21
CA ALA A 270 12.20 -27.83 -5.04
C ALA A 270 13.53 -28.39 -5.55
N ASN A 271 14.51 -27.54 -5.78
CA ASN A 271 15.85 -27.90 -6.24
C ASN A 271 16.77 -28.42 -5.11
N ASP A 272 16.42 -28.17 -3.86
CA ASP A 272 17.17 -28.62 -2.67
C ASP A 272 16.67 -30.00 -2.15
N ARG A 273 15.63 -30.59 -2.77
CA ARG A 273 15.15 -31.99 -2.55
C ARG A 273 15.71 -32.95 -3.57
#